data_0d0dfd34f25f68206a3bf1593a791a26
#
_entry.id   0d0dfd34f25f68206a3bf1593a791a26
#
_cell.length_a   1.000
_cell.length_b   1.000
_cell.length_c   1.000
_cell.angle_alpha   90.00
_cell.angle_beta   90.00
_cell.angle_gamma   90.00
#
_symmetry.space_group_name_H-M   'P 1'
#
loop_
_entity.id
_entity.type
_entity.pdbx_description
1 polymer ?
#
loop_
_entity_poly.entity_id
_entity_poly.type
_entity_poly.pdbx_seq_one_letter_code
_entity_poly.pdbx_strand_id
1 'polypeptide(L)'
;MEAFDRQAPGPHGEAGLLPNAPRILIVTAVAAERDAVLRGLKGSSRFHVIAAGAGTAAAAAGTAAALAAGNYGCVISAGIGGGFPGRAPVGSLVVASEMLDAALGAETPEGFRSAAELGFGSVSVPADSGTVQALAAALAAAGLAVSTGIVLTVSTATGTAGTAAALAARHPEAAAEAMEGHGVAVAAQRFGIAALELRAISNPVGPRDRAAWKIPEALDALAAAAAILLEVL
;
A
#
# COMPACT_ATOMS: atom_id res chain seq x y z
N MET A 1 -59.94 -13.39 -23.62
CA MET A 1 -59.55 -13.82 -22.28
C MET A 1 -58.24 -14.56 -22.48
N GLU A 2 -57.14 -13.80 -22.62
CA GLU A 2 -55.79 -14.33 -22.83
C GLU A 2 -54.97 -14.20 -21.56
N ALA A 3 -54.38 -15.30 -21.17
CA ALA A 3 -53.61 -15.44 -19.95
C ALA A 3 -52.23 -14.78 -20.12
N PHE A 4 -51.91 -13.82 -19.23
CA PHE A 4 -50.55 -13.26 -19.07
C PHE A 4 -49.65 -14.28 -18.41
N ASP A 5 -48.72 -14.82 -19.16
CA ASP A 5 -47.63 -15.65 -18.68
C ASP A 5 -46.60 -14.75 -17.96
N ARG A 6 -46.46 -14.92 -16.61
CA ARG A 6 -45.46 -14.23 -15.81
C ARG A 6 -44.18 -15.06 -15.78
N GLN A 7 -43.24 -14.71 -16.61
CA GLN A 7 -41.88 -15.22 -16.52
C GLN A 7 -41.19 -14.68 -15.27
N ALA A 8 -40.73 -15.60 -14.41
CA ALA A 8 -39.95 -15.29 -13.22
C ALA A 8 -38.57 -14.75 -13.60
N PRO A 9 -38.03 -13.75 -12.85
CA PRO A 9 -36.67 -13.26 -13.09
C PRO A 9 -35.66 -14.33 -12.69
N GLY A 10 -34.73 -14.64 -13.59
CA GLY A 10 -33.59 -15.52 -13.34
C GLY A 10 -32.59 -14.91 -12.33
N PRO A 11 -31.81 -15.73 -11.62
CA PRO A 11 -30.86 -15.27 -10.62
C PRO A 11 -29.58 -14.74 -11.27
N HIS A 12 -28.95 -13.80 -10.56
CA HIS A 12 -27.64 -13.21 -10.79
C HIS A 12 -27.55 -12.10 -11.86
N GLY A 13 -28.16 -10.96 -11.54
CA GLY A 13 -27.71 -9.69 -12.05
C GLY A 13 -26.45 -9.24 -11.29
N GLU A 14 -25.33 -9.06 -11.99
CA GLU A 14 -24.22 -8.25 -11.50
C GLU A 14 -24.80 -6.93 -10.97
N ALA A 15 -24.53 -6.62 -9.70
CA ALA A 15 -24.88 -5.33 -9.13
C ALA A 15 -24.08 -4.27 -9.89
N GLY A 16 -24.69 -3.71 -10.93
CA GLY A 16 -24.11 -2.64 -11.71
C GLY A 16 -23.82 -1.45 -10.80
N LEU A 17 -22.55 -1.11 -10.65
CA LEU A 17 -22.12 0.11 -10.00
C LEU A 17 -22.87 1.28 -10.61
N LEU A 18 -23.40 2.16 -9.77
CA LEU A 18 -23.95 3.43 -10.21
C LEU A 18 -22.91 4.12 -11.12
N PRO A 19 -23.28 4.74 -12.25
CA PRO A 19 -22.34 5.28 -13.23
C PRO A 19 -21.32 6.29 -12.70
N ASN A 20 -21.43 6.73 -11.43
CA ASN A 20 -20.57 7.71 -10.76
C ASN A 20 -20.09 7.28 -9.38
N ALA A 21 -20.17 6.01 -8.99
CA ALA A 21 -19.61 5.57 -7.72
C ALA A 21 -18.08 5.80 -7.70
N PRO A 22 -17.51 6.37 -6.60
CA PRO A 22 -16.07 6.58 -6.52
C PRO A 22 -15.34 5.23 -6.56
N ARG A 23 -14.28 5.15 -7.39
CA ARG A 23 -13.42 3.98 -7.49
C ARG A 23 -12.32 4.00 -6.43
N ILE A 24 -11.60 2.91 -6.33
CA ILE A 24 -10.38 2.80 -5.54
C ILE A 24 -9.18 2.89 -6.49
N LEU A 25 -8.28 3.84 -6.24
CA LEU A 25 -7.02 3.94 -6.97
C LEU A 25 -5.97 3.09 -6.26
N ILE A 26 -5.35 2.15 -6.98
CA ILE A 26 -4.19 1.41 -6.48
C ILE A 26 -2.96 1.90 -7.24
N VAL A 27 -1.95 2.35 -6.49
CA VAL A 27 -0.70 2.88 -7.01
C VAL A 27 0.42 1.92 -6.68
N THR A 28 1.09 1.43 -7.71
CA THR A 28 2.28 0.58 -7.60
C THR A 28 3.50 1.31 -8.20
N ALA A 29 4.70 0.85 -7.86
CA ALA A 29 5.91 1.44 -8.42
C ALA A 29 6.16 0.97 -9.85
N VAL A 30 6.04 -0.33 -10.10
CA VAL A 30 6.47 -0.98 -11.34
C VAL A 30 5.38 -1.86 -11.95
N ALA A 31 5.53 -2.17 -13.25
CA ALA A 31 4.58 -2.98 -13.99
C ALA A 31 4.34 -4.38 -13.36
N ALA A 32 5.39 -5.02 -12.83
CA ALA A 32 5.27 -6.34 -12.22
C ALA A 32 4.33 -6.35 -10.99
N GLU A 33 4.37 -5.31 -10.16
CA GLU A 33 3.45 -5.13 -9.02
C GLU A 33 2.03 -4.84 -9.50
N ARG A 34 1.88 -3.92 -10.47
CA ARG A 34 0.57 -3.62 -11.10
C ARG A 34 -0.07 -4.90 -11.63
N ASP A 35 0.68 -5.70 -12.37
CA ASP A 35 0.17 -6.91 -13.00
C ASP A 35 -0.18 -7.98 -11.95
N ALA A 36 0.56 -8.05 -10.84
CA ALA A 36 0.22 -8.89 -9.69
C ALA A 36 -1.11 -8.47 -9.05
N VAL A 37 -1.29 -7.17 -8.79
CA VAL A 37 -2.54 -6.61 -8.26
C VAL A 37 -3.70 -6.89 -9.21
N LEU A 38 -3.54 -6.64 -10.50
CA LEU A 38 -4.58 -6.89 -11.51
C LEU A 38 -5.00 -8.37 -11.58
N ARG A 39 -4.05 -9.32 -11.41
CA ARG A 39 -4.37 -10.75 -11.31
C ARG A 39 -5.33 -11.03 -10.15
N GLY A 40 -5.08 -10.44 -8.97
CA GLY A 40 -5.92 -10.61 -7.79
C GLY A 40 -7.31 -9.98 -7.93
N LEU A 41 -7.40 -8.81 -8.57
CA LEU A 41 -8.66 -8.06 -8.75
C LEU A 41 -9.60 -8.65 -9.81
N LYS A 42 -9.15 -9.63 -10.60
CA LYS A 42 -9.99 -10.38 -11.57
C LYS A 42 -10.83 -9.50 -12.50
N GLY A 43 -10.31 -8.34 -12.89
CA GLY A 43 -10.99 -7.42 -13.82
C GLY A 43 -12.09 -6.54 -13.21
N SER A 44 -12.18 -6.44 -11.89
CA SER A 44 -13.15 -5.58 -11.22
C SER A 44 -13.00 -4.11 -11.64
N SER A 45 -14.08 -3.50 -12.11
CA SER A 45 -14.14 -2.09 -12.52
C SER A 45 -14.12 -1.10 -11.34
N ARG A 46 -14.29 -1.59 -10.11
CA ARG A 46 -14.20 -0.76 -8.89
C ARG A 46 -12.79 -0.22 -8.65
N PHE A 47 -11.78 -0.88 -9.21
CA PHE A 47 -10.40 -0.54 -9.00
C PHE A 47 -9.76 0.02 -10.27
N HIS A 48 -8.92 1.03 -10.10
CA HIS A 48 -8.03 1.53 -11.13
C HIS A 48 -6.60 1.36 -10.65
N VAL A 49 -5.79 0.61 -11.38
CA VAL A 49 -4.42 0.28 -10.99
C VAL A 49 -3.43 0.96 -11.92
N ILE A 50 -2.50 1.72 -11.36
CA ILE A 50 -1.44 2.41 -12.10
C ILE A 50 -0.05 1.97 -11.62
N ALA A 51 0.93 2.00 -12.49
CA ALA A 51 2.35 1.95 -12.16
C ALA A 51 2.91 3.37 -12.31
N ALA A 52 3.14 4.05 -11.17
CA ALA A 52 3.49 5.47 -11.15
C ALA A 52 5.00 5.72 -11.25
N GLY A 53 5.83 4.69 -11.10
CA GLY A 53 7.27 4.79 -10.99
C GLY A 53 7.77 4.64 -9.56
N ALA A 54 9.03 4.22 -9.41
CA ALA A 54 9.67 4.02 -8.12
C ALA A 54 10.02 5.36 -7.44
N GLY A 55 9.85 5.40 -6.13
CA GLY A 55 10.23 6.52 -5.28
C GLY A 55 9.13 7.54 -5.05
N THR A 56 9.27 8.27 -3.95
CA THR A 56 8.27 9.20 -3.40
C THR A 56 7.76 10.23 -4.42
N ALA A 57 8.67 10.85 -5.19
CA ALA A 57 8.30 11.90 -6.13
C ALA A 57 7.48 11.38 -7.31
N ALA A 58 7.88 10.25 -7.92
CA ALA A 58 7.15 9.63 -9.03
C ALA A 58 5.77 9.14 -8.58
N ALA A 59 5.72 8.47 -7.42
CA ALA A 59 4.48 7.99 -6.83
C ALA A 59 3.51 9.13 -6.52
N ALA A 60 3.98 10.23 -5.91
CA ALA A 60 3.16 11.40 -5.62
C ALA A 60 2.61 12.05 -6.89
N ALA A 61 3.47 12.26 -7.90
CA ALA A 61 3.07 12.89 -9.16
C ALA A 61 2.05 12.03 -9.93
N GLY A 62 2.30 10.71 -10.04
CA GLY A 62 1.38 9.78 -10.70
C GLY A 62 0.04 9.67 -9.99
N THR A 63 0.04 9.64 -8.65
CA THR A 63 -1.17 9.66 -7.83
C THR A 63 -1.97 10.94 -8.07
N ALA A 64 -1.34 12.10 -7.96
CA ALA A 64 -2.01 13.39 -8.16
C ALA A 64 -2.61 13.52 -9.56
N ALA A 65 -1.88 13.09 -10.59
CA ALA A 65 -2.38 13.08 -11.97
C ALA A 65 -3.61 12.19 -12.15
N ALA A 66 -3.60 10.98 -11.55
CA ALA A 66 -4.75 10.08 -11.60
C ALA A 66 -5.96 10.65 -10.84
N LEU A 67 -5.74 11.22 -9.64
CA LEU A 67 -6.80 11.82 -8.82
C LEU A 67 -7.44 13.03 -9.50
N ALA A 68 -6.66 13.85 -10.22
CA ALA A 68 -7.17 14.99 -10.98
C ALA A 68 -8.01 14.56 -12.20
N ALA A 69 -7.79 13.35 -12.73
CA ALA A 69 -8.45 12.83 -13.93
C ALA A 69 -9.65 11.90 -13.65
N GLY A 70 -9.90 11.54 -12.38
CA GLY A 70 -10.94 10.56 -12.04
C GLY A 70 -11.63 10.81 -10.71
N ASN A 71 -12.70 10.03 -10.44
CA ASN A 71 -13.44 10.06 -9.17
C ASN A 71 -13.03 8.85 -8.32
N TYR A 72 -12.39 9.12 -7.19
CA TYR A 72 -11.87 8.09 -6.27
C TYR A 72 -12.27 8.39 -4.82
N GLY A 73 -12.66 7.35 -4.10
CA GLY A 73 -12.99 7.44 -2.66
C GLY A 73 -11.87 6.97 -1.74
N CYS A 74 -10.89 6.24 -2.29
CA CYS A 74 -9.74 5.74 -1.54
C CYS A 74 -8.54 5.57 -2.47
N VAL A 75 -7.34 5.72 -1.93
CA VAL A 75 -6.06 5.44 -2.61
C VAL A 75 -5.30 4.39 -1.82
N ILE A 76 -4.72 3.40 -2.50
CA ILE A 76 -3.88 2.37 -1.88
C ILE A 76 -2.50 2.39 -2.53
N SER A 77 -1.45 2.65 -1.77
CA SER A 77 -0.09 2.34 -2.17
C SER A 77 0.15 0.84 -2.01
N ALA A 78 0.45 0.12 -3.08
CA ALA A 78 0.61 -1.33 -3.03
C ALA A 78 1.86 -1.79 -3.76
N GLY A 79 2.61 -2.72 -3.17
CA GLY A 79 3.84 -3.23 -3.77
C GLY A 79 4.58 -4.19 -2.86
N ILE A 80 5.82 -4.52 -3.26
CA ILE A 80 6.74 -5.27 -2.41
C ILE A 80 7.49 -4.32 -1.45
N GLY A 81 8.11 -4.88 -0.41
CA GLY A 81 8.92 -4.11 0.54
C GLY A 81 9.89 -4.97 1.31
N GLY A 82 10.75 -4.32 2.09
CA GLY A 82 11.60 -4.95 3.09
C GLY A 82 10.89 -5.02 4.44
N GLY A 83 10.96 -6.15 5.13
CA GLY A 83 10.41 -6.30 6.48
C GLY A 83 11.46 -6.08 7.55
N PHE A 84 11.12 -5.37 8.62
CA PHE A 84 12.01 -5.27 9.78
C PHE A 84 12.04 -6.59 10.56
N PRO A 85 13.25 -7.07 10.94
CA PRO A 85 13.39 -8.32 11.72
C PRO A 85 12.55 -8.30 13.00
N GLY A 86 11.82 -9.41 13.24
CA GLY A 86 10.92 -9.54 14.39
C GLY A 86 9.56 -8.83 14.24
N ARG A 87 9.33 -8.09 13.14
CA ARG A 87 8.08 -7.37 12.87
C ARG A 87 7.31 -7.95 11.67
N ALA A 88 7.99 -8.10 10.53
CA ALA A 88 7.38 -8.60 9.30
C ALA A 88 8.33 -9.57 8.60
N PRO A 89 8.12 -10.89 8.72
CA PRO A 89 8.96 -11.88 8.07
C PRO A 89 8.77 -11.88 6.55
N VAL A 90 9.80 -12.34 5.82
CA VAL A 90 9.70 -12.55 4.37
C VAL A 90 8.54 -13.49 4.04
N GLY A 91 7.75 -13.15 3.03
CA GLY A 91 6.53 -13.85 2.63
C GLY A 91 5.27 -13.40 3.36
N SER A 92 5.36 -12.50 4.35
CA SER A 92 4.19 -11.89 4.99
C SER A 92 3.73 -10.62 4.28
N LEU A 93 2.57 -10.13 4.71
CA LEU A 93 1.99 -8.85 4.33
C LEU A 93 2.10 -7.85 5.48
N VAL A 94 2.19 -6.57 5.15
CA VAL A 94 2.04 -5.47 6.10
C VAL A 94 0.95 -4.53 5.61
N VAL A 95 -0.05 -4.28 6.46
CA VAL A 95 -1.00 -3.19 6.28
C VAL A 95 -0.51 -2.03 7.13
N ALA A 96 -0.18 -0.90 6.50
CA ALA A 96 0.37 0.24 7.20
C ALA A 96 -0.64 0.87 8.16
N SER A 97 -0.27 1.05 9.41
CA SER A 97 -0.98 1.94 10.34
C SER A 97 -0.67 3.41 10.05
N GLU A 98 0.51 3.66 9.49
CA GLU A 98 1.02 4.99 9.18
C GLU A 98 2.06 4.89 8.06
N MET A 99 2.04 5.84 7.13
CA MET A 99 3.00 6.01 6.04
C MET A 99 3.96 7.15 6.42
N LEU A 100 5.22 6.83 6.75
CA LEU A 100 6.18 7.77 7.30
C LEU A 100 7.39 7.95 6.38
N ASP A 101 7.73 9.20 6.03
CA ASP A 101 8.98 9.51 5.31
C ASP A 101 10.15 9.55 6.31
N ALA A 102 10.96 8.50 6.29
CA ALA A 102 12.09 8.36 7.21
C ALA A 102 13.35 9.14 6.77
N ALA A 103 13.31 9.77 5.59
CA ALA A 103 14.43 10.52 5.01
C ALA A 103 14.19 12.03 4.97
N LEU A 104 12.95 12.50 5.22
CA LEU A 104 12.62 13.93 5.16
C LEU A 104 13.08 14.63 6.45
N GLY A 105 14.16 15.39 6.36
CA GLY A 105 14.76 16.10 7.48
C GLY A 105 16.10 16.72 7.15
N ALA A 106 16.92 16.92 8.16
CA ALA A 106 18.27 17.46 8.03
C ALA A 106 19.30 16.60 8.78
N GLU A 107 20.51 16.56 8.24
CA GLU A 107 21.68 16.10 8.98
C GLU A 107 22.19 17.20 9.89
N THR A 108 22.44 16.89 11.16
CA THR A 108 23.05 17.80 12.13
C THR A 108 24.28 17.14 12.76
N PRO A 109 25.15 17.90 13.47
CA PRO A 109 26.28 17.30 14.18
C PRO A 109 25.88 16.20 15.16
N GLU A 110 24.64 16.24 15.68
CA GLU A 110 24.08 15.27 16.63
C GLU A 110 23.37 14.10 15.92
N GLY A 111 23.30 14.12 14.58
CA GLY A 111 22.64 13.11 13.77
C GLY A 111 21.43 13.65 12.96
N PHE A 112 20.65 12.75 12.39
CA PHE A 112 19.47 13.11 11.62
C PHE A 112 18.36 13.64 12.52
N ARG A 113 17.74 14.75 12.08
CA ARG A 113 16.51 15.31 12.66
C ARG A 113 15.44 15.41 11.59
N SER A 114 14.25 14.86 11.86
CA SER A 114 13.12 14.91 10.93
C SER A 114 12.62 16.34 10.70
N ALA A 115 11.96 16.56 9.57
CA ALA A 115 11.32 17.84 9.29
C ALA A 115 10.27 18.22 10.36
N ALA A 116 9.62 17.24 10.97
CA ALA A 116 8.69 17.46 12.08
C ALA A 116 9.39 18.01 13.33
N GLU A 117 10.54 17.43 13.74
CA GLU A 117 11.35 17.92 14.86
C GLU A 117 11.93 19.33 14.59
N LEU A 118 12.10 19.68 13.32
CA LEU A 118 12.58 20.98 12.88
C LEU A 118 11.45 22.02 12.68
N GLY A 119 10.18 21.63 12.89
CA GLY A 119 9.02 22.51 12.76
C GLY A 119 8.55 22.77 11.32
N PHE A 120 8.97 21.95 10.34
CA PHE A 120 8.58 22.08 8.93
C PHE A 120 7.34 21.30 8.54
N GLY A 121 6.58 20.77 9.50
CA GLY A 121 5.35 20.02 9.28
C GLY A 121 5.48 18.52 9.55
N SER A 122 4.40 17.76 9.25
CA SER A 122 4.38 16.31 9.46
C SER A 122 5.23 15.59 8.42
N VAL A 123 5.90 14.53 8.86
CA VAL A 123 6.61 13.56 8.01
C VAL A 123 5.81 12.26 7.84
N SER A 124 4.58 12.24 8.32
CA SER A 124 3.75 11.02 8.30
C SER A 124 2.28 11.31 8.00
N VAL A 125 1.60 10.31 7.47
CA VAL A 125 0.16 10.29 7.23
C VAL A 125 -0.40 9.02 7.87
N PRO A 126 -1.24 9.13 8.91
CA PRO A 126 -1.89 7.97 9.50
C PRO A 126 -2.96 7.40 8.56
N ALA A 127 -3.10 6.09 8.56
CA ALA A 127 -4.22 5.41 7.93
C ALA A 127 -5.42 5.32 8.90
N ASP A 128 -6.63 5.16 8.35
CA ASP A 128 -7.82 4.92 9.18
C ASP A 128 -7.71 3.58 9.91
N SER A 129 -7.70 3.62 11.22
CA SER A 129 -7.45 2.45 12.07
C SER A 129 -8.53 1.37 11.91
N GLY A 130 -9.78 1.74 11.67
CA GLY A 130 -10.87 0.79 11.45
C GLY A 130 -10.67 0.01 10.16
N THR A 131 -10.34 0.71 9.07
CA THR A 131 -10.04 0.09 7.77
C THR A 131 -8.80 -0.79 7.82
N VAL A 132 -7.73 -0.34 8.50
CA VAL A 132 -6.50 -1.12 8.69
C VAL A 132 -6.80 -2.44 9.40
N GLN A 133 -7.55 -2.38 10.51
CA GLN A 133 -7.91 -3.57 11.29
C GLN A 133 -8.83 -4.53 10.51
N ALA A 134 -9.83 -4.00 9.80
CA ALA A 134 -10.73 -4.80 8.99
C ALA A 134 -9.99 -5.53 7.86
N LEU A 135 -9.10 -4.81 7.16
CA LEU A 135 -8.27 -5.41 6.10
C LEU A 135 -7.31 -6.47 6.65
N ALA A 136 -6.61 -6.18 7.74
CA ALA A 136 -5.70 -7.14 8.36
C ALA A 136 -6.44 -8.40 8.84
N ALA A 137 -7.62 -8.24 9.46
CA ALA A 137 -8.45 -9.37 9.88
C ALA A 137 -8.92 -10.23 8.69
N ALA A 138 -9.35 -9.61 7.59
CA ALA A 138 -9.78 -10.34 6.40
C ALA A 138 -8.61 -11.10 5.73
N LEU A 139 -7.43 -10.48 5.63
CA LEU A 139 -6.23 -11.14 5.13
C LEU A 139 -5.84 -12.34 6.00
N ALA A 140 -5.87 -12.19 7.33
CA ALA A 140 -5.60 -13.28 8.26
C ALA A 140 -6.65 -14.42 8.16
N ALA A 141 -7.92 -14.08 8.03
CA ALA A 141 -9.00 -15.06 7.84
C ALA A 141 -8.85 -15.87 6.53
N ALA A 142 -8.26 -15.24 5.50
CA ALA A 142 -7.89 -15.90 4.24
C ALA A 142 -6.62 -16.77 4.35
N GLY A 143 -6.02 -16.89 5.55
CA GLY A 143 -4.81 -17.69 5.79
C GLY A 143 -3.50 -17.00 5.39
N LEU A 144 -3.52 -15.69 5.13
CA LEU A 144 -2.32 -14.93 4.78
C LEU A 144 -1.63 -14.43 6.07
N ALA A 145 -0.31 -14.59 6.12
CA ALA A 145 0.48 -14.03 7.20
C ALA A 145 0.50 -12.49 7.06
N VAL A 146 -0.06 -11.78 8.02
CA VAL A 146 -0.18 -10.32 7.99
C VAL A 146 0.15 -9.70 9.34
N SER A 147 0.78 -8.54 9.30
CA SER A 147 1.00 -7.66 10.44
C SER A 147 0.56 -6.24 10.12
N THR A 148 0.41 -5.43 11.16
CA THR A 148 0.20 -3.98 11.03
C THR A 148 1.36 -3.24 11.69
N GLY A 149 1.66 -2.04 11.20
CA GLY A 149 2.70 -1.19 11.76
C GLY A 149 3.06 -0.05 10.83
N ILE A 150 4.01 0.79 11.24
CA ILE A 150 4.49 1.89 10.41
C ILE A 150 5.24 1.32 9.19
N VAL A 151 4.91 1.83 7.99
CA VAL A 151 5.73 1.58 6.79
C VAL A 151 6.58 2.82 6.53
N LEU A 152 7.90 2.62 6.57
CA LEU A 152 8.86 3.68 6.29
C LEU A 152 9.00 3.87 4.78
N THR A 153 8.88 5.11 4.32
CA THR A 153 9.24 5.51 2.96
C THR A 153 10.65 6.06 2.98
N VAL A 154 11.52 5.49 2.13
CA VAL A 154 12.91 5.90 1.99
C VAL A 154 13.22 6.21 0.53
N SER A 155 14.12 7.18 0.28
CA SER A 155 14.62 7.46 -1.06
C SER A 155 15.77 6.53 -1.48
N THR A 156 16.45 5.93 -0.51
CA THR A 156 17.52 4.95 -0.73
C THR A 156 17.18 3.70 0.07
N ALA A 157 16.95 2.58 -0.62
CA ALA A 157 16.66 1.30 0.06
C ALA A 157 17.82 0.90 0.99
N THR A 158 17.49 0.50 2.20
CA THR A 158 18.46 0.16 3.23
C THR A 158 19.31 -1.05 2.83
N GLY A 159 20.61 -0.86 2.78
CA GLY A 159 21.57 -1.86 2.29
C GLY A 159 22.63 -2.29 3.29
N THR A 160 22.61 -1.77 4.53
CA THR A 160 23.59 -2.10 5.56
C THR A 160 22.91 -2.41 6.89
N ALA A 161 23.58 -3.23 7.72
CA ALA A 161 23.08 -3.54 9.08
C ALA A 161 23.05 -2.29 9.96
N GLY A 162 24.03 -1.38 9.81
CA GLY A 162 24.09 -0.13 10.57
C GLY A 162 22.93 0.79 10.28
N THR A 163 22.59 0.99 8.99
CA THR A 163 21.43 1.82 8.60
C THR A 163 20.12 1.19 9.06
N ALA A 164 19.98 -0.15 8.94
CA ALA A 164 18.80 -0.86 9.42
C ALA A 164 18.61 -0.69 10.93
N ALA A 165 19.68 -0.83 11.71
CA ALA A 165 19.65 -0.64 13.16
C ALA A 165 19.30 0.82 13.53
N ALA A 166 19.85 1.81 12.84
CA ALA A 166 19.56 3.22 13.07
C ALA A 166 18.07 3.56 12.76
N LEU A 167 17.53 3.01 11.67
CA LEU A 167 16.10 3.16 11.35
C LEU A 167 15.19 2.50 12.39
N ALA A 168 15.51 1.26 12.79
CA ALA A 168 14.74 0.54 13.81
C ALA A 168 14.78 1.24 15.18
N ALA A 169 15.92 1.86 15.54
CA ALA A 169 16.04 2.61 16.77
C ALA A 169 15.22 3.91 16.75
N ARG A 170 15.18 4.61 15.61
CA ARG A 170 14.35 5.83 15.44
C ARG A 170 12.86 5.54 15.34
N HIS A 171 12.50 4.39 14.77
CA HIS A 171 11.12 3.99 14.50
C HIS A 171 10.87 2.58 15.04
N PRO A 172 10.73 2.39 16.36
CA PRO A 172 10.60 1.06 16.98
C PRO A 172 9.37 0.28 16.52
N GLU A 173 8.35 0.98 16.04
CA GLU A 173 7.11 0.39 15.54
C GLU A 173 7.12 0.16 14.02
N ALA A 174 8.24 0.43 13.34
CA ALA A 174 8.36 0.17 11.91
C ALA A 174 8.23 -1.33 11.61
N ALA A 175 7.29 -1.68 10.75
CA ALA A 175 7.10 -3.05 10.29
C ALA A 175 7.79 -3.31 8.95
N ALA A 176 7.78 -2.32 8.05
CA ALA A 176 8.36 -2.47 6.72
C ALA A 176 9.01 -1.17 6.23
N GLU A 177 9.83 -1.33 5.16
CA GLU A 177 10.42 -0.25 4.38
C GLU A 177 10.00 -0.39 2.93
N ALA A 178 9.61 0.74 2.31
CA ALA A 178 9.29 0.88 0.88
C ALA A 178 9.76 2.25 0.37
N MET A 179 9.38 2.64 -0.85
CA MET A 179 9.89 3.88 -1.46
C MET A 179 8.78 4.85 -1.89
N GLU A 180 7.50 4.52 -1.77
CA GLU A 180 6.39 5.25 -2.40
C GLU A 180 5.32 5.75 -1.44
N GLY A 181 5.04 5.00 -0.36
CA GLY A 181 3.82 5.10 0.43
C GLY A 181 3.50 6.51 0.93
N HIS A 182 4.47 7.20 1.52
CA HIS A 182 4.27 8.59 1.99
C HIS A 182 3.92 9.54 0.84
N GLY A 183 4.56 9.40 -0.34
CA GLY A 183 4.24 10.24 -1.50
C GLY A 183 2.82 10.03 -2.02
N VAL A 184 2.36 8.77 -2.07
CA VAL A 184 0.98 8.43 -2.41
C VAL A 184 0.01 9.03 -1.40
N ALA A 185 0.29 8.88 -0.10
CA ALA A 185 -0.56 9.36 0.98
C ALA A 185 -0.66 10.90 1.01
N VAL A 186 0.46 11.61 0.82
CA VAL A 186 0.46 13.09 0.72
C VAL A 186 -0.34 13.56 -0.47
N ALA A 187 -0.22 12.91 -1.63
CA ALA A 187 -1.03 13.24 -2.80
C ALA A 187 -2.53 13.03 -2.50
N ALA A 188 -2.92 11.88 -1.94
CA ALA A 188 -4.31 11.61 -1.56
C ALA A 188 -4.86 12.66 -0.57
N GLN A 189 -4.08 13.01 0.46
CA GLN A 189 -4.44 14.03 1.45
C GLN A 189 -4.72 15.39 0.83
N ARG A 190 -3.97 15.80 -0.21
CA ARG A 190 -4.20 17.06 -0.93
C ARG A 190 -5.54 17.10 -1.67
N PHE A 191 -6.09 15.94 -1.99
CA PHE A 191 -7.42 15.79 -2.60
C PHE A 191 -8.52 15.46 -1.56
N GLY A 192 -8.20 15.40 -0.27
CA GLY A 192 -9.15 15.05 0.80
C GLY A 192 -9.59 13.57 0.75
N ILE A 193 -8.76 12.69 0.18
CA ILE A 193 -9.06 11.28 -0.01
C ILE A 193 -8.24 10.44 0.97
N ALA A 194 -8.87 9.41 1.56
CA ALA A 194 -8.21 8.48 2.46
C ALA A 194 -7.13 7.66 1.73
N ALA A 195 -6.01 7.42 2.41
CA ALA A 195 -4.91 6.61 1.90
C ALA A 195 -4.68 5.38 2.78
N LEU A 196 -4.34 4.27 2.13
CA LEU A 196 -3.87 3.02 2.73
C LEU A 196 -2.53 2.62 2.10
N GLU A 197 -1.80 1.73 2.77
CA GLU A 197 -0.63 1.11 2.19
C GLU A 197 -0.59 -0.38 2.53
N LEU A 198 -0.26 -1.21 1.52
CA LEU A 198 -0.14 -2.66 1.63
C LEU A 198 1.19 -3.10 1.02
N ARG A 199 2.03 -3.77 1.81
CA ARG A 199 3.32 -4.29 1.36
C ARG A 199 3.42 -5.79 1.51
N ALA A 200 3.88 -6.47 0.45
CA ALA A 200 4.28 -7.88 0.49
C ALA A 200 5.80 -7.96 0.69
N ILE A 201 6.23 -8.68 1.71
CA ILE A 201 7.62 -8.66 2.15
C ILE A 201 8.47 -9.61 1.31
N SER A 202 9.37 -9.05 0.51
CA SER A 202 10.28 -9.78 -0.37
C SER A 202 11.64 -10.09 0.24
N ASN A 203 12.08 -9.29 1.23
CA ASN A 203 13.40 -9.38 1.85
C ASN A 203 13.40 -8.76 3.25
N PRO A 204 14.38 -9.09 4.10
CA PRO A 204 14.58 -8.33 5.34
C PRO A 204 15.18 -6.95 5.04
N VAL A 205 14.83 -5.92 5.84
CA VAL A 205 15.55 -4.66 5.89
C VAL A 205 16.93 -4.91 6.50
N GLY A 206 17.98 -4.54 5.79
CA GLY A 206 19.35 -4.76 6.28
C GLY A 206 20.35 -4.98 5.16
N PRO A 207 21.41 -5.78 5.39
CA PRO A 207 22.44 -6.02 4.40
C PRO A 207 21.87 -6.49 3.07
N ARG A 208 22.26 -5.80 1.98
CA ARG A 208 21.70 -6.05 0.67
C ARG A 208 22.22 -7.34 0.05
N ASP A 209 21.41 -8.39 0.07
CA ASP A 209 21.61 -9.63 -0.66
C ASP A 209 20.45 -9.85 -1.64
N ARG A 210 20.55 -9.28 -2.83
CA ARG A 210 19.47 -9.34 -3.82
C ARG A 210 19.20 -10.77 -4.32
N ALA A 211 20.19 -11.66 -4.27
CA ALA A 211 20.02 -13.04 -4.70
C ALA A 211 19.10 -13.84 -3.76
N ALA A 212 19.02 -13.44 -2.50
CA ALA A 212 18.14 -14.04 -1.50
C ALA A 212 16.71 -13.44 -1.49
N TRP A 213 16.42 -12.42 -2.29
CA TRP A 213 15.10 -11.77 -2.31
C TRP A 213 14.05 -12.69 -2.93
N LYS A 214 12.91 -12.80 -2.26
CA LYS A 214 11.75 -13.62 -2.64
C LYS A 214 10.71 -12.79 -3.40
N ILE A 215 11.15 -12.12 -4.50
CA ILE A 215 10.28 -11.22 -5.28
C ILE A 215 9.08 -11.96 -5.90
N PRO A 216 9.23 -13.12 -6.55
CA PRO A 216 8.09 -13.85 -7.11
C PRO A 216 7.05 -14.20 -6.04
N GLU A 217 7.50 -14.72 -4.89
CA GLU A 217 6.63 -15.10 -3.78
C GLU A 217 5.90 -13.89 -3.18
N ALA A 218 6.59 -12.73 -3.09
CA ALA A 218 5.96 -11.49 -2.63
C ALA A 218 4.92 -10.96 -3.63
N LEU A 219 5.18 -11.06 -4.94
CA LEU A 219 4.19 -10.70 -5.96
C LEU A 219 2.96 -11.62 -5.94
N ASP A 220 3.14 -12.90 -5.63
CA ASP A 220 2.02 -13.83 -5.47
C ASP A 220 1.22 -13.54 -4.20
N ALA A 221 1.88 -13.21 -3.09
CA ALA A 221 1.22 -12.75 -1.87
C ALA A 221 0.45 -11.42 -2.11
N LEU A 222 1.03 -10.49 -2.89
CA LEU A 222 0.36 -9.24 -3.27
C LEU A 222 -0.90 -9.51 -4.12
N ALA A 223 -0.84 -10.46 -5.06
CA ALA A 223 -2.00 -10.86 -5.85
C ALA A 223 -3.09 -11.51 -4.98
N ALA A 224 -2.71 -12.38 -4.03
CA ALA A 224 -3.65 -12.98 -3.08
C ALA A 224 -4.31 -11.90 -2.20
N ALA A 225 -3.53 -10.94 -1.70
CA ALA A 225 -4.07 -9.83 -0.93
C ALA A 225 -5.01 -8.93 -1.75
N ALA A 226 -4.70 -8.68 -3.03
CA ALA A 226 -5.57 -7.91 -3.91
C ALA A 226 -6.94 -8.58 -4.14
N ALA A 227 -7.03 -9.91 -4.10
CA ALA A 227 -8.31 -10.61 -4.15
C ALA A 227 -9.19 -10.32 -2.92
N ILE A 228 -8.58 -10.16 -1.74
CA ILE A 228 -9.31 -9.83 -0.50
C ILE A 228 -9.80 -8.38 -0.49
N LEU A 229 -9.11 -7.44 -1.17
CA LEU A 229 -9.60 -6.07 -1.31
C LEU A 229 -10.99 -5.98 -1.94
N LEU A 230 -11.36 -6.94 -2.82
CA LEU A 230 -12.69 -7.02 -3.42
C LEU A 230 -13.81 -7.23 -2.41
N GLU A 231 -13.50 -7.85 -1.28
CA GLU A 231 -14.45 -8.25 -0.25
C GLU A 231 -14.56 -7.19 0.88
N VAL A 232 -13.49 -6.44 1.10
CA VAL A 232 -13.37 -5.52 2.25
C VAL A 232 -13.68 -4.08 1.87
N LEU A 233 -13.31 -3.66 0.68
CA LEU A 233 -13.43 -2.29 0.19
C LEU A 233 -14.43 -2.18 -0.96
#